data_385141629d7f5fb75e0e2a60ff330b5b
#
_entry.id   385141629d7f5fb75e0e2a60ff330b5b
#
_cell.length_a   1.000
_cell.length_b   1.000
_cell.length_c   1.000
_cell.angle_alpha   90.00
_cell.angle_beta   90.00
_cell.angle_gamma   90.00
#
_symmetry.space_group_name_H-M   'P 1'
#
loop_
_entity.id
_entity.type
_entity.pdbx_description
1 polymer ?
#
loop_
_entity_poly.entity_id
_entity_poly.type
_entity_poly.pdbx_seq_one_letter_code
_entity_poly.pdbx_strand_id
1 'polypeptide(L)'
;METVEPMVTPAINVHELTKNYGPVLAVDQVSFEVRPGELVGFLGPNGAGKSTTMRILTTFLPASSGYAWVAGFDVMYQSMEVRQRIGYLPESVPLYPEMRVGEYLSYRARLKGVERTGRTARLDYCMSKCRIKEVKNRLLGTLSKGYRQRVGLADSLLADPPVLILDEPTSGLDPLQIRETLNAIKELGGQHTVLLSTHILSEVDKVCERVIIINKGRIKFDDTLRSIAEREPVLEVEVRGPSETVTRFLQEQPEIASVAVASVSGDLTAFEIKTKDRKDLRESLAARLLARHWAIRRLDLKRASLEDVYTSVVLRQDEQMVTAPPAAEPVPAA
;
A
#
# COMPACT_ATOMS: atom_id res chain seq x y z
N MET A 1 23.83 -13.65 -28.21
CA MET A 1 22.53 -14.31 -27.93
C MET A 1 22.01 -13.64 -26.67
N GLU A 2 21.14 -12.66 -26.83
CA GLU A 2 20.40 -12.09 -25.70
C GLU A 2 19.48 -13.16 -25.15
N THR A 3 19.68 -13.54 -23.91
CA THR A 3 18.76 -14.38 -23.16
C THR A 3 17.48 -13.62 -22.97
N VAL A 4 16.46 -13.88 -23.82
CA VAL A 4 15.10 -13.43 -23.58
C VAL A 4 14.65 -14.09 -22.29
N GLU A 5 14.59 -13.34 -21.19
CA GLU A 5 13.95 -13.81 -19.97
C GLU A 5 12.51 -14.21 -20.31
N PRO A 6 12.04 -15.38 -19.86
CA PRO A 6 10.67 -15.79 -20.10
C PRO A 6 9.74 -14.71 -19.52
N MET A 7 8.88 -14.10 -20.36
CA MET A 7 7.87 -13.14 -19.91
C MET A 7 6.95 -13.84 -18.92
N VAL A 8 7.15 -13.60 -17.64
CA VAL A 8 6.28 -14.11 -16.58
C VAL A 8 4.94 -13.42 -16.71
N THR A 9 3.90 -14.17 -17.05
CA THR A 9 2.53 -13.62 -17.10
C THR A 9 2.15 -13.07 -15.75
N PRO A 10 1.75 -11.80 -15.64
CA PRO A 10 1.36 -11.20 -14.36
C PRO A 10 0.14 -11.92 -13.76
N ALA A 11 0.13 -12.05 -12.44
CA ALA A 11 -0.99 -12.64 -11.71
C ALA A 11 -2.20 -11.70 -11.68
N ILE A 12 -1.97 -10.38 -11.69
CA ILE A 12 -2.97 -9.34 -11.88
C ILE A 12 -2.42 -8.38 -12.93
N ASN A 13 -3.21 -8.06 -13.95
CA ASN A 13 -2.88 -7.07 -14.97
C ASN A 13 -4.07 -6.12 -15.15
N VAL A 14 -3.85 -4.84 -14.99
CA VAL A 14 -4.87 -3.79 -15.09
C VAL A 14 -4.41 -2.75 -16.10
N HIS A 15 -5.27 -2.43 -17.07
CA HIS A 15 -4.95 -1.48 -18.12
C HIS A 15 -6.07 -0.43 -18.28
N GLU A 16 -5.73 0.83 -18.04
CA GLU A 16 -6.60 2.01 -18.17
C GLU A 16 -7.98 1.84 -17.51
N LEU A 17 -8.01 1.10 -16.40
CA LEU A 17 -9.25 0.78 -15.71
C LEU A 17 -9.94 2.04 -15.21
N THR A 18 -11.21 2.20 -15.57
CA THR A 18 -12.01 3.38 -15.20
C THR A 18 -13.35 2.95 -14.64
N LYS A 19 -13.79 3.62 -13.57
CA LYS A 19 -15.10 3.42 -12.95
C LYS A 19 -15.79 4.73 -12.63
N ASN A 20 -16.96 4.92 -13.23
CA ASN A 20 -17.88 6.03 -12.95
C ASN A 20 -19.09 5.54 -12.15
N TYR A 21 -19.51 6.30 -11.16
CA TYR A 21 -20.79 6.20 -10.47
C TYR A 21 -21.59 7.47 -10.77
N GLY A 22 -22.34 7.46 -11.88
CA GLY A 22 -22.95 8.68 -12.40
C GLY A 22 -21.88 9.77 -12.65
N PRO A 23 -21.97 10.92 -12.01
CA PRO A 23 -20.99 12.00 -12.18
C PRO A 23 -19.66 11.78 -11.44
N VAL A 24 -19.62 10.81 -10.51
CA VAL A 24 -18.43 10.58 -9.67
C VAL A 24 -17.47 9.61 -10.35
N LEU A 25 -16.29 10.11 -10.73
CA LEU A 25 -15.18 9.32 -11.27
C LEU A 25 -14.39 8.72 -10.11
N ALA A 26 -14.64 7.45 -9.78
CA ALA A 26 -14.04 6.77 -8.63
C ALA A 26 -12.69 6.12 -8.94
N VAL A 27 -12.49 5.66 -10.17
CA VAL A 27 -11.23 5.11 -10.69
C VAL A 27 -11.03 5.70 -12.08
N ASP A 28 -9.84 6.22 -12.37
CA ASP A 28 -9.53 7.01 -13.54
C ASP A 28 -8.24 6.52 -14.21
N GLN A 29 -8.39 5.74 -15.27
CA GLN A 29 -7.32 5.21 -16.11
C GLN A 29 -6.19 4.52 -15.33
N VAL A 30 -6.55 3.72 -14.32
CA VAL A 30 -5.61 2.99 -13.49
C VAL A 30 -4.97 1.86 -14.26
N SER A 31 -3.63 1.81 -14.30
CA SER A 31 -2.86 0.72 -14.92
C SER A 31 -1.76 0.26 -13.97
N PHE A 32 -1.68 -1.05 -13.72
CA PHE A 32 -0.62 -1.69 -12.93
C PHE A 32 -0.60 -3.20 -13.16
N GLU A 33 0.50 -3.83 -12.79
CA GLU A 33 0.67 -5.27 -12.83
C GLU A 33 1.12 -5.78 -11.46
N VAL A 34 0.77 -7.02 -11.13
CA VAL A 34 1.29 -7.74 -9.95
C VAL A 34 1.84 -9.07 -10.42
N ARG A 35 3.08 -9.37 -10.10
CA ARG A 35 3.75 -10.61 -10.48
C ARG A 35 3.32 -11.76 -9.58
N PRO A 36 3.39 -13.02 -10.07
CA PRO A 36 3.15 -14.19 -9.23
C PRO A 36 4.03 -14.19 -7.97
N GLY A 37 3.41 -14.45 -6.81
CA GLY A 37 4.08 -14.51 -5.52
C GLY A 37 4.37 -13.17 -4.86
N GLU A 38 4.17 -12.01 -5.54
CA GLU A 38 4.35 -10.70 -4.91
C GLU A 38 3.31 -10.42 -3.82
N LEU A 39 3.75 -9.73 -2.77
CA LEU A 39 2.88 -9.11 -1.77
C LEU A 39 2.92 -7.60 -1.95
N VAL A 40 1.85 -7.06 -2.56
CA VAL A 40 1.76 -5.65 -2.96
C VAL A 40 0.75 -4.91 -2.10
N GLY A 41 1.18 -3.77 -1.53
CA GLY A 41 0.32 -2.84 -0.82
C GLY A 41 -0.34 -1.85 -1.78
N PHE A 42 -1.67 -1.76 -1.76
CA PHE A 42 -2.46 -0.78 -2.51
C PHE A 42 -2.91 0.32 -1.54
N LEU A 43 -2.09 1.36 -1.43
CA LEU A 43 -2.16 2.40 -0.41
C LEU A 43 -2.87 3.65 -0.92
N GLY A 44 -3.67 4.30 -0.07
CA GLY A 44 -4.28 5.58 -0.41
C GLY A 44 -5.28 6.04 0.63
N PRO A 45 -5.67 7.33 0.64
CA PRO A 45 -6.65 7.85 1.58
C PRO A 45 -8.04 7.25 1.35
N ASN A 46 -8.97 7.51 2.28
CA ASN A 46 -10.35 7.10 2.09
C ASN A 46 -10.96 7.83 0.89
N GLY A 47 -11.75 7.09 0.09
CA GLY A 47 -12.31 7.61 -1.16
C GLY A 47 -11.34 7.67 -2.35
N ALA A 48 -10.07 7.23 -2.20
CA ALA A 48 -9.09 7.26 -3.30
C ALA A 48 -9.39 6.28 -4.45
N GLY A 49 -10.34 5.35 -4.32
CA GLY A 49 -10.68 4.35 -5.33
C GLY A 49 -10.24 2.92 -5.00
N LYS A 50 -9.59 2.67 -3.85
CA LYS A 50 -9.07 1.35 -3.44
C LYS A 50 -10.12 0.24 -3.51
N SER A 51 -11.15 0.33 -2.68
CA SER A 51 -12.20 -0.71 -2.62
C SER A 51 -12.97 -0.85 -3.93
N THR A 52 -13.12 0.23 -4.70
CA THR A 52 -13.72 0.15 -6.05
C THR A 52 -12.86 -0.69 -6.96
N THR A 53 -11.54 -0.47 -6.99
CA THR A 53 -10.59 -1.29 -7.77
C THR A 53 -10.64 -2.75 -7.32
N MET A 54 -10.57 -3.03 -6.00
CA MET A 54 -10.67 -4.39 -5.46
C MET A 54 -11.96 -5.11 -5.89
N ARG A 55 -13.11 -4.41 -5.85
CA ARG A 55 -14.40 -4.95 -6.27
C ARG A 55 -14.47 -5.25 -7.77
N ILE A 56 -13.79 -4.49 -8.61
CA ILE A 56 -13.71 -4.79 -10.04
C ILE A 56 -12.85 -6.05 -10.26
N LEU A 57 -11.66 -6.11 -9.66
CA LEU A 57 -10.76 -7.26 -9.79
C LEU A 57 -11.39 -8.56 -9.27
N THR A 58 -12.27 -8.47 -8.27
CA THR A 58 -13.01 -9.63 -7.72
C THR A 58 -14.31 -9.91 -8.47
N THR A 59 -14.56 -9.26 -9.60
CA THR A 59 -15.76 -9.41 -10.44
C THR A 59 -17.07 -9.02 -9.74
N PHE A 60 -16.99 -8.29 -8.62
CA PHE A 60 -18.17 -7.83 -7.88
C PHE A 60 -18.84 -6.62 -8.58
N LEU A 61 -18.04 -5.78 -9.25
CA LEU A 61 -18.48 -4.62 -10.00
C LEU A 61 -17.90 -4.66 -11.42
N PRO A 62 -18.68 -4.30 -12.45
CA PRO A 62 -18.12 -4.09 -13.78
C PRO A 62 -17.35 -2.76 -13.84
N ALA A 63 -16.27 -2.72 -14.63
CA ALA A 63 -15.61 -1.48 -15.02
C ALA A 63 -16.52 -0.64 -15.95
N SER A 64 -16.29 0.67 -16.03
CA SER A 64 -16.92 1.53 -17.03
C SER A 64 -16.15 1.52 -18.34
N SER A 65 -14.81 1.42 -18.28
CA SER A 65 -13.91 1.20 -19.42
C SER A 65 -12.56 0.65 -18.94
N GLY A 66 -11.68 0.29 -19.87
CA GLY A 66 -10.41 -0.37 -19.57
C GLY A 66 -10.58 -1.87 -19.35
N TYR A 67 -9.50 -2.55 -19.01
CA TYR A 67 -9.44 -4.01 -18.92
C TYR A 67 -8.71 -4.44 -17.65
N ALA A 68 -9.06 -5.62 -17.14
CA ALA A 68 -8.31 -6.26 -16.07
C ALA A 68 -8.34 -7.78 -16.22
N TRP A 69 -7.19 -8.41 -15.93
CA TRP A 69 -7.03 -9.87 -15.90
C TRP A 69 -6.52 -10.28 -14.52
N VAL A 70 -7.07 -11.35 -14.00
CA VAL A 70 -6.64 -11.96 -12.74
C VAL A 70 -6.40 -13.45 -12.98
N ALA A 71 -5.21 -13.94 -12.61
CA ALA A 71 -4.78 -15.32 -12.87
C ALA A 71 -4.93 -15.75 -14.34
N GLY A 72 -4.73 -14.81 -15.28
CA GLY A 72 -4.83 -15.02 -16.72
C GLY A 72 -6.25 -14.95 -17.30
N PHE A 73 -7.28 -14.66 -16.49
CA PHE A 73 -8.68 -14.57 -16.92
C PHE A 73 -9.20 -13.15 -16.88
N ASP A 74 -9.99 -12.77 -17.90
CA ASP A 74 -10.64 -11.47 -17.98
C ASP A 74 -11.74 -11.32 -16.93
N VAL A 75 -11.69 -10.24 -16.13
CA VAL A 75 -12.63 -10.03 -15.02
C VAL A 75 -14.06 -9.77 -15.47
N MET A 76 -14.27 -9.30 -16.72
CA MET A 76 -15.57 -8.98 -17.27
C MET A 76 -16.22 -10.19 -17.95
N TYR A 77 -15.42 -10.90 -18.77
CA TYR A 77 -15.95 -11.96 -19.64
C TYR A 77 -15.76 -13.36 -19.08
N GLN A 78 -14.81 -13.58 -18.17
CA GLN A 78 -14.47 -14.87 -17.57
C GLN A 78 -14.58 -14.81 -16.03
N SER A 79 -15.67 -14.21 -15.54
CA SER A 79 -15.86 -13.92 -14.11
C SER A 79 -15.91 -15.18 -13.23
N MET A 80 -16.39 -16.31 -13.74
CA MET A 80 -16.46 -17.58 -13.00
C MET A 80 -15.05 -18.17 -12.82
N GLU A 81 -14.24 -18.14 -13.85
CA GLU A 81 -12.84 -18.60 -13.85
C GLU A 81 -12.01 -17.76 -12.89
N VAL A 82 -12.20 -16.42 -12.88
CA VAL A 82 -11.56 -15.52 -11.92
C VAL A 82 -11.96 -15.89 -10.50
N ARG A 83 -13.27 -16.05 -10.20
CA ARG A 83 -13.77 -16.38 -8.85
C ARG A 83 -13.23 -17.71 -8.32
N GLN A 84 -12.93 -18.66 -9.18
CA GLN A 84 -12.30 -19.95 -8.80
C GLN A 84 -10.83 -19.82 -8.45
N ARG A 85 -10.17 -18.75 -8.92
CA ARG A 85 -8.73 -18.50 -8.76
C ARG A 85 -8.37 -17.43 -7.75
N ILE A 86 -9.38 -16.79 -7.15
CA ILE A 86 -9.15 -15.75 -6.15
C ILE A 86 -9.66 -16.14 -4.77
N GLY A 87 -8.95 -15.66 -3.75
CA GLY A 87 -9.46 -15.53 -2.40
C GLY A 87 -9.74 -14.05 -2.13
N TYR A 88 -10.96 -13.72 -1.75
CA TYR A 88 -11.34 -12.35 -1.46
C TYR A 88 -11.75 -12.17 0.00
N LEU A 89 -11.13 -11.20 0.66
CA LEU A 89 -11.51 -10.72 1.99
C LEU A 89 -12.01 -9.28 1.84
N PRO A 90 -13.31 -9.03 1.91
CA PRO A 90 -13.86 -7.67 1.92
C PRO A 90 -13.62 -6.99 3.27
N GLU A 91 -13.63 -5.65 3.33
CA GLU A 91 -13.54 -4.85 4.55
C GLU A 91 -14.57 -5.30 5.61
N SER A 92 -15.82 -5.50 5.19
CA SER A 92 -16.88 -6.06 6.03
C SER A 92 -17.12 -7.51 5.66
N VAL A 93 -16.70 -8.43 6.52
CA VAL A 93 -16.81 -9.87 6.26
C VAL A 93 -18.25 -10.37 6.44
N PRO A 94 -18.91 -10.87 5.39
CA PRO A 94 -20.27 -11.39 5.46
C PRO A 94 -20.28 -12.81 6.07
N LEU A 95 -20.39 -12.91 7.39
CA LEU A 95 -20.45 -14.16 8.12
C LEU A 95 -21.89 -14.51 8.53
N TYR A 96 -22.18 -15.79 8.77
CA TYR A 96 -23.44 -16.26 9.32
C TYR A 96 -23.35 -16.35 10.86
N PRO A 97 -23.89 -15.37 11.60
CA PRO A 97 -23.69 -15.24 13.05
C PRO A 97 -24.11 -16.48 13.87
N GLU A 98 -25.12 -17.20 13.38
CA GLU A 98 -25.70 -18.41 13.99
C GLU A 98 -24.86 -19.67 13.78
N MET A 99 -23.89 -19.66 12.88
CA MET A 99 -23.01 -20.81 12.64
C MET A 99 -21.78 -20.77 13.56
N ARG A 100 -21.25 -21.97 13.87
CA ARG A 100 -19.94 -22.11 14.49
C ARG A 100 -18.84 -21.92 13.44
N VAL A 101 -17.65 -21.44 13.86
CA VAL A 101 -16.50 -21.20 12.94
C VAL A 101 -16.20 -22.44 12.08
N GLY A 102 -16.09 -23.61 12.70
CA GLY A 102 -15.78 -24.86 11.98
C GLY A 102 -16.88 -25.28 11.00
N GLU A 103 -18.14 -25.07 11.37
CA GLU A 103 -19.31 -25.36 10.52
C GLU A 103 -19.33 -24.43 9.30
N TYR A 104 -19.15 -23.14 9.55
CA TYR A 104 -19.08 -22.11 8.50
C TYR A 104 -17.97 -22.42 7.49
N LEU A 105 -16.73 -22.60 7.96
CA LEU A 105 -15.60 -22.90 7.08
C LEU A 105 -15.80 -24.21 6.31
N SER A 106 -16.38 -25.25 6.94
CA SER A 106 -16.71 -26.50 6.27
C SER A 106 -17.77 -26.33 5.18
N TYR A 107 -18.79 -25.51 5.45
CA TYR A 107 -19.82 -25.14 4.47
C TYR A 107 -19.21 -24.35 3.31
N ARG A 108 -18.40 -23.34 3.58
CA ARG A 108 -17.71 -22.52 2.58
C ARG A 108 -16.75 -23.34 1.72
N ALA A 109 -16.00 -24.26 2.33
CA ALA A 109 -15.10 -25.17 1.59
C ALA A 109 -15.86 -26.02 0.56
N ARG A 110 -17.07 -26.48 0.91
CA ARG A 110 -17.93 -27.20 -0.04
C ARG A 110 -18.40 -26.32 -1.19
N LEU A 111 -18.82 -25.10 -0.90
CA LEU A 111 -19.23 -24.14 -1.93
C LEU A 111 -18.10 -23.76 -2.88
N LYS A 112 -16.85 -23.70 -2.36
CA LYS A 112 -15.65 -23.41 -3.15
C LYS A 112 -15.08 -24.64 -3.86
N GLY A 113 -15.75 -25.78 -3.84
CA GLY A 113 -15.34 -26.99 -4.57
C GLY A 113 -14.17 -27.75 -3.94
N VAL A 114 -13.83 -27.49 -2.67
CA VAL A 114 -12.75 -28.24 -1.99
C VAL A 114 -13.17 -29.70 -1.86
N GLU A 115 -12.35 -30.59 -2.40
CA GLU A 115 -12.60 -32.03 -2.44
C GLU A 115 -12.79 -32.62 -1.03
N ARG A 116 -13.70 -33.60 -0.92
CA ARG A 116 -14.05 -34.22 0.38
C ARG A 116 -12.83 -34.86 1.06
N THR A 117 -11.97 -35.50 0.30
CA THR A 117 -10.78 -36.23 0.78
C THR A 117 -9.76 -35.32 1.44
N GLY A 118 -9.53 -34.10 0.91
CA GLY A 118 -8.55 -33.12 1.42
C GLY A 118 -9.16 -32.07 2.35
N ARG A 119 -10.49 -32.00 2.47
CA ARG A 119 -11.19 -30.88 3.13
C ARG A 119 -10.79 -30.70 4.59
N THR A 120 -10.70 -31.77 5.36
CA THR A 120 -10.36 -31.68 6.79
C THR A 120 -8.94 -31.13 6.99
N ALA A 121 -7.98 -31.63 6.21
CA ALA A 121 -6.60 -31.14 6.25
C ALA A 121 -6.52 -29.65 5.84
N ARG A 122 -7.28 -29.26 4.79
CA ARG A 122 -7.33 -27.88 4.32
C ARG A 122 -7.95 -26.94 5.36
N LEU A 123 -9.04 -27.34 6.00
CA LEU A 123 -9.66 -26.59 7.10
C LEU A 123 -8.68 -26.39 8.25
N ASP A 124 -7.99 -27.45 8.66
CA ASP A 124 -7.00 -27.41 9.73
C ASP A 124 -5.83 -26.48 9.39
N TYR A 125 -5.35 -26.52 8.16
CA TYR A 125 -4.32 -25.63 7.63
C TYR A 125 -4.78 -24.16 7.71
N CYS A 126 -5.94 -23.83 7.14
CA CYS A 126 -6.46 -22.45 7.12
C CYS A 126 -6.72 -21.92 8.53
N MET A 127 -7.32 -22.74 9.42
CA MET A 127 -7.54 -22.33 10.81
C MET A 127 -6.22 -22.12 11.58
N SER A 128 -5.18 -22.92 11.27
CA SER A 128 -3.86 -22.77 11.87
C SER A 128 -3.19 -21.48 11.40
N LYS A 129 -3.14 -21.26 10.09
CA LYS A 129 -2.53 -20.06 9.49
C LYS A 129 -3.17 -18.77 9.98
N CYS A 130 -4.50 -18.76 10.12
CA CYS A 130 -5.25 -17.60 10.61
C CYS A 130 -5.39 -17.55 12.14
N ARG A 131 -4.77 -18.49 12.89
CA ARG A 131 -4.78 -18.53 14.36
C ARG A 131 -6.19 -18.46 14.96
N ILE A 132 -7.08 -19.35 14.49
CA ILE A 132 -8.49 -19.42 14.91
C ILE A 132 -8.92 -20.82 15.35
N LYS A 133 -7.96 -21.75 15.56
CA LYS A 133 -8.29 -23.13 15.98
C LYS A 133 -9.02 -23.18 17.32
N GLU A 134 -8.62 -22.34 18.26
CA GLU A 134 -9.20 -22.28 19.63
C GLU A 134 -10.65 -21.80 19.64
N VAL A 135 -11.08 -21.07 18.60
CA VAL A 135 -12.48 -20.60 18.45
C VAL A 135 -13.34 -21.45 17.51
N LYS A 136 -12.83 -22.59 17.02
CA LYS A 136 -13.49 -23.48 16.04
C LYS A 136 -14.94 -23.80 16.41
N ASN A 137 -15.23 -24.01 17.69
CA ASN A 137 -16.54 -24.41 18.19
C ASN A 137 -17.41 -23.22 18.66
N ARG A 138 -16.90 -21.98 18.60
CA ARG A 138 -17.65 -20.78 19.00
C ARG A 138 -18.55 -20.29 17.87
N LEU A 139 -19.70 -19.70 18.24
CA LEU A 139 -20.60 -19.03 17.30
C LEU A 139 -19.93 -17.78 16.73
N LEU A 140 -20.06 -17.54 15.43
CA LEU A 140 -19.50 -16.39 14.73
C LEU A 140 -20.01 -15.06 15.29
N GLY A 141 -21.29 -15.00 15.67
CA GLY A 141 -21.89 -13.81 16.27
C GLY A 141 -21.27 -13.40 17.62
N THR A 142 -20.64 -14.33 18.35
CA THR A 142 -20.01 -14.06 19.66
C THR A 142 -18.54 -13.68 19.57
N LEU A 143 -17.96 -13.64 18.35
CA LEU A 143 -16.55 -13.33 18.15
C LEU A 143 -16.30 -11.82 18.12
N SER A 144 -15.10 -11.42 18.58
CA SER A 144 -14.61 -10.07 18.36
C SER A 144 -14.46 -9.77 16.86
N LYS A 145 -14.36 -8.50 16.50
CA LYS A 145 -14.13 -8.08 15.10
C LYS A 145 -12.87 -8.74 14.54
N GLY A 146 -11.77 -8.78 15.30
CA GLY A 146 -10.52 -9.40 14.88
C GLY A 146 -10.63 -10.90 14.60
N TYR A 147 -11.36 -11.64 15.43
CA TYR A 147 -11.63 -13.06 15.14
C TYR A 147 -12.47 -13.21 13.88
N ARG A 148 -13.51 -12.40 13.68
CA ARG A 148 -14.32 -12.41 12.44
C ARG A 148 -13.50 -12.13 11.21
N GLN A 149 -12.59 -11.17 11.28
CA GLN A 149 -11.67 -10.84 10.18
C GLN A 149 -10.74 -12.01 9.85
N ARG A 150 -10.16 -12.66 10.88
CA ARG A 150 -9.32 -13.87 10.70
C ARG A 150 -10.11 -15.08 10.18
N VAL A 151 -11.38 -15.21 10.52
CA VAL A 151 -12.26 -16.23 9.90
C VAL A 151 -12.49 -15.92 8.42
N GLY A 152 -12.70 -14.64 8.06
CA GLY A 152 -12.78 -14.21 6.66
C GLY A 152 -11.50 -14.48 5.87
N LEU A 153 -10.33 -14.23 6.49
CA LEU A 153 -9.04 -14.57 5.89
C LEU A 153 -8.91 -16.10 5.70
N ALA A 154 -9.33 -16.90 6.68
CA ALA A 154 -9.34 -18.35 6.55
C ALA A 154 -10.31 -18.82 5.43
N ASP A 155 -11.48 -18.19 5.29
CA ASP A 155 -12.40 -18.46 4.18
C ASP A 155 -11.77 -18.14 2.82
N SER A 156 -11.04 -17.01 2.70
CA SER A 156 -10.37 -16.65 1.44
C SER A 156 -9.33 -17.68 1.00
N LEU A 157 -8.70 -18.39 1.94
CA LEU A 157 -7.68 -19.40 1.71
C LEU A 157 -8.20 -20.80 1.36
N LEU A 158 -9.48 -21.10 1.59
CA LEU A 158 -10.00 -22.48 1.54
C LEU A 158 -9.73 -23.21 0.22
N ALA A 159 -9.89 -22.54 -0.91
CA ALA A 159 -9.70 -23.11 -2.26
C ALA A 159 -8.25 -23.12 -2.74
N ASP A 160 -7.28 -22.76 -1.90
CA ASP A 160 -5.87 -22.61 -2.28
C ASP A 160 -5.66 -21.69 -3.49
N PRO A 161 -6.18 -20.46 -3.47
CA PRO A 161 -6.20 -19.61 -4.65
C PRO A 161 -4.79 -19.08 -4.97
N PRO A 162 -4.39 -18.96 -6.24
CA PRO A 162 -3.12 -18.33 -6.61
C PRO A 162 -3.08 -16.83 -6.29
N VAL A 163 -4.24 -16.15 -6.20
CA VAL A 163 -4.34 -14.72 -5.94
C VAL A 163 -5.25 -14.45 -4.74
N LEU A 164 -4.76 -13.63 -3.80
CA LEU A 164 -5.52 -13.12 -2.65
C LEU A 164 -5.72 -11.63 -2.80
N ILE A 165 -6.97 -11.17 -2.71
CA ILE A 165 -7.34 -9.75 -2.70
C ILE A 165 -7.92 -9.45 -1.32
N LEU A 166 -7.24 -8.59 -0.56
CA LEU A 166 -7.58 -8.28 0.83
C LEU A 166 -7.90 -6.79 0.96
N ASP A 167 -9.17 -6.47 1.20
CA ASP A 167 -9.64 -5.08 1.30
C ASP A 167 -9.72 -4.65 2.76
N GLU A 168 -8.80 -3.76 3.21
CA GLU A 168 -8.70 -3.23 4.57
C GLU A 168 -8.76 -4.32 5.66
N PRO A 169 -7.90 -5.38 5.62
CA PRO A 169 -8.04 -6.57 6.48
C PRO A 169 -7.84 -6.29 7.97
N THR A 170 -7.32 -5.13 8.33
CA THR A 170 -7.00 -4.70 9.69
C THR A 170 -7.93 -3.60 10.21
N SER A 171 -8.89 -3.17 9.39
CA SER A 171 -9.81 -2.07 9.72
C SER A 171 -10.54 -2.28 11.04
N GLY A 172 -10.33 -1.36 12.01
CA GLY A 172 -10.99 -1.35 13.32
C GLY A 172 -10.60 -2.50 14.24
N LEU A 173 -9.39 -3.03 14.07
CA LEU A 173 -8.73 -3.96 14.99
C LEU A 173 -7.87 -3.21 16.01
N ASP A 174 -7.66 -3.80 17.18
CA ASP A 174 -6.68 -3.31 18.14
C ASP A 174 -5.23 -3.61 17.68
N PRO A 175 -4.19 -2.94 18.25
CA PRO A 175 -2.81 -3.08 17.81
C PRO A 175 -2.26 -4.51 17.85
N LEU A 176 -2.70 -5.34 18.80
CA LEU A 176 -2.28 -6.73 18.90
C LEU A 176 -2.87 -7.56 17.76
N GLN A 177 -4.18 -7.39 17.51
CA GLN A 177 -4.89 -8.08 16.43
C GLN A 177 -4.37 -7.66 15.06
N ILE A 178 -4.05 -6.37 14.84
CA ILE A 178 -3.38 -5.88 13.63
C ILE A 178 -2.10 -6.66 13.38
N ARG A 179 -1.22 -6.72 14.39
CA ARG A 179 0.06 -7.43 14.28
C ARG A 179 -0.11 -8.91 13.95
N GLU A 180 -1.06 -9.59 14.59
CA GLU A 180 -1.34 -11.00 14.33
C GLU A 180 -1.88 -11.24 12.92
N THR A 181 -2.78 -10.37 12.44
CA THR A 181 -3.35 -10.46 11.09
C THR A 181 -2.29 -10.19 10.02
N LEU A 182 -1.47 -9.16 10.20
CA LEU A 182 -0.37 -8.83 9.28
C LEU A 182 0.69 -9.94 9.23
N ASN A 183 1.03 -10.55 10.36
CA ASN A 183 1.95 -11.69 10.39
C ASN A 183 1.38 -12.89 9.62
N ALA A 184 0.08 -13.19 9.79
CA ALA A 184 -0.58 -14.23 9.02
C ALA A 184 -0.54 -13.94 7.51
N ILE A 185 -0.82 -12.69 7.10
CA ILE A 185 -0.74 -12.27 5.69
C ILE A 185 0.68 -12.40 5.14
N LYS A 186 1.69 -11.96 5.90
CA LYS A 186 3.09 -12.05 5.51
C LYS A 186 3.54 -13.50 5.25
N GLU A 187 3.07 -14.45 6.07
CA GLU A 187 3.35 -15.87 5.91
C GLU A 187 2.70 -16.50 4.65
N LEU A 188 1.78 -15.80 3.99
CA LEU A 188 1.14 -16.23 2.74
C LEU A 188 1.92 -15.77 1.50
N GLY A 189 2.76 -14.74 1.63
CA GLY A 189 3.64 -14.28 0.55
C GLY A 189 4.54 -15.38 0.02
N GLY A 190 4.88 -15.33 -1.27
CA GLY A 190 5.66 -16.35 -1.96
C GLY A 190 4.86 -17.59 -2.38
N GLN A 191 3.87 -18.02 -1.59
CA GLN A 191 2.95 -19.10 -1.95
C GLN A 191 1.73 -18.59 -2.72
N HIS A 192 1.25 -17.41 -2.35
CA HIS A 192 0.14 -16.72 -2.98
C HIS A 192 0.59 -15.33 -3.45
N THR A 193 0.01 -14.85 -4.53
CA THR A 193 0.10 -13.43 -4.90
C THR A 193 -0.90 -12.66 -4.06
N VAL A 194 -0.49 -11.61 -3.36
CA VAL A 194 -1.36 -10.87 -2.44
C VAL A 194 -1.44 -9.40 -2.85
N LEU A 195 -2.66 -8.91 -3.07
CA LEU A 195 -2.96 -7.48 -3.21
C LEU A 195 -3.72 -7.03 -1.96
N LEU A 196 -3.05 -6.22 -1.14
CA LEU A 196 -3.54 -5.72 0.15
C LEU A 196 -3.92 -4.25 0.05
N SER A 197 -5.20 -3.89 0.18
CA SER A 197 -5.58 -2.49 0.32
C SER A 197 -5.48 -2.03 1.77
N THR A 198 -4.95 -0.83 1.97
CA THR A 198 -4.92 -0.16 3.28
C THR A 198 -4.75 1.35 3.11
N HIS A 199 -5.07 2.10 4.16
CA HIS A 199 -4.75 3.53 4.28
C HIS A 199 -3.63 3.77 5.31
N ILE A 200 -3.06 2.71 5.91
CA ILE A 200 -2.08 2.76 6.99
C ILE A 200 -0.69 2.39 6.47
N LEU A 201 0.22 3.38 6.40
CA LEU A 201 1.58 3.19 5.90
C LEU A 201 2.36 2.11 6.64
N SER A 202 2.28 2.10 7.99
CA SER A 202 3.03 1.16 8.81
C SER A 202 2.61 -0.31 8.62
N GLU A 203 1.47 -0.59 7.99
CA GLU A 203 1.06 -1.93 7.60
C GLU A 203 1.80 -2.38 6.35
N VAL A 204 1.89 -1.49 5.35
CA VAL A 204 2.63 -1.74 4.11
C VAL A 204 4.10 -2.01 4.41
N ASP A 205 4.75 -1.14 5.21
CA ASP A 205 6.16 -1.30 5.60
C ASP A 205 6.48 -2.65 6.27
N LYS A 206 5.51 -3.22 7.01
CA LYS A 206 5.73 -4.47 7.74
C LYS A 206 5.62 -5.73 6.89
N VAL A 207 4.78 -5.71 5.86
CA VAL A 207 4.41 -6.96 5.16
C VAL A 207 4.63 -6.91 3.66
N CYS A 208 4.57 -5.74 3.01
CA CYS A 208 4.67 -5.64 1.56
C CYS A 208 6.11 -5.48 1.09
N GLU A 209 6.39 -5.90 -0.13
CA GLU A 209 7.66 -5.71 -0.83
C GLU A 209 7.59 -4.52 -1.80
N ARG A 210 6.38 -4.22 -2.29
CA ARG A 210 6.08 -3.17 -3.24
C ARG A 210 4.81 -2.44 -2.83
N VAL A 211 4.73 -1.16 -3.17
CA VAL A 211 3.59 -0.31 -2.88
C VAL A 211 3.12 0.42 -4.14
N ILE A 212 1.81 0.40 -4.33
CA ILE A 212 1.11 1.21 -5.33
C ILE A 212 0.29 2.24 -4.56
N ILE A 213 0.54 3.54 -4.78
CA ILE A 213 -0.22 4.61 -4.13
C ILE A 213 -1.25 5.17 -5.10
N ILE A 214 -2.51 5.09 -4.70
CA ILE A 214 -3.64 5.66 -5.42
C ILE A 214 -4.17 6.91 -4.69
N ASN A 215 -4.42 7.98 -5.43
CA ASN A 215 -5.08 9.18 -4.93
C ASN A 215 -6.04 9.75 -5.98
N LYS A 216 -7.27 10.12 -5.55
CA LYS A 216 -8.31 10.68 -6.44
C LYS A 216 -8.52 9.83 -7.71
N GLY A 217 -8.58 8.51 -7.54
CA GLY A 217 -8.83 7.54 -8.60
C GLY A 217 -7.63 7.23 -9.50
N ARG A 218 -6.46 7.84 -9.33
CA ARG A 218 -5.28 7.67 -10.19
C ARG A 218 -4.10 7.11 -9.43
N ILE A 219 -3.32 6.23 -10.04
CA ILE A 219 -2.03 5.80 -9.50
C ILE A 219 -1.07 6.97 -9.56
N LYS A 220 -0.43 7.24 -8.45
CA LYS A 220 0.54 8.32 -8.27
C LYS A 220 1.96 7.82 -8.05
N PHE A 221 2.09 6.60 -7.57
CA PHE A 221 3.38 5.98 -7.29
C PHE A 221 3.25 4.47 -7.37
N ASP A 222 4.28 3.81 -7.88
CA ASP A 222 4.39 2.36 -7.97
C ASP A 222 5.87 1.96 -7.96
N ASP A 223 6.34 1.41 -6.83
CA ASP A 223 7.74 1.00 -6.69
C ASP A 223 7.92 0.03 -5.50
N THR A 224 9.08 -0.60 -5.42
CA THR A 224 9.45 -1.47 -4.30
C THR A 224 9.86 -0.64 -3.07
N LEU A 225 9.61 -1.15 -1.87
CA LEU A 225 10.08 -0.51 -0.63
C LEU A 225 11.61 -0.47 -0.58
N ARG A 226 12.27 -1.44 -1.19
CA ARG A 226 13.73 -1.46 -1.32
C ARG A 226 14.24 -0.29 -2.17
N SER A 227 13.63 -0.01 -3.33
CA SER A 227 13.96 1.14 -4.17
C SER A 227 13.78 2.47 -3.42
N ILE A 228 12.71 2.59 -2.61
CA ILE A 228 12.50 3.76 -1.75
C ILE A 228 13.66 3.91 -0.75
N ALA A 229 14.03 2.84 -0.05
CA ALA A 229 15.11 2.86 0.94
C ALA A 229 16.51 3.10 0.32
N GLU A 230 16.69 2.75 -0.95
CA GLU A 230 17.93 2.97 -1.72
C GLU A 230 18.04 4.38 -2.33
N ARG A 231 17.00 5.22 -2.20
CA ARG A 231 17.08 6.64 -2.63
C ARG A 231 18.18 7.37 -1.86
N GLU A 232 18.70 8.42 -2.47
CA GLU A 232 19.75 9.22 -1.85
C GLU A 232 19.31 9.77 -0.49
N PRO A 233 20.07 9.50 0.59
CA PRO A 233 19.78 10.06 1.89
C PRO A 233 19.94 11.58 1.86
N VAL A 234 19.09 12.28 2.60
CA VAL A 234 19.14 13.73 2.77
C VAL A 234 19.66 14.04 4.18
N LEU A 235 20.68 14.88 4.27
CA LEU A 235 21.20 15.36 5.54
C LEU A 235 20.35 16.56 5.98
N GLU A 236 19.59 16.41 7.06
CA GLU A 236 18.83 17.51 7.69
C GLU A 236 19.72 18.21 8.72
N VAL A 237 19.89 19.51 8.57
CA VAL A 237 20.73 20.32 9.44
C VAL A 237 19.97 21.56 9.88
N GLU A 238 19.81 21.76 11.20
CA GLU A 238 19.31 23.00 11.78
C GLU A 238 20.48 23.76 12.40
N VAL A 239 20.74 24.95 11.88
CA VAL A 239 21.87 25.80 12.31
C VAL A 239 21.38 27.15 12.73
N ARG A 240 21.92 27.62 13.86
CA ARG A 240 21.73 29.00 14.31
C ARG A 240 22.86 29.87 13.75
N GLY A 241 22.50 30.84 12.91
CA GLY A 241 23.39 31.76 12.25
C GLY A 241 22.76 32.53 11.11
N PRO A 242 23.47 33.46 10.47
CA PRO A 242 22.96 34.22 9.33
C PRO A 242 22.67 33.27 8.15
N SER A 243 21.39 33.10 7.80
CA SER A 243 20.92 32.12 6.83
C SER A 243 21.67 32.14 5.50
N GLU A 244 21.88 33.32 4.92
CA GLU A 244 22.60 33.49 3.65
C GLU A 244 24.07 33.05 3.74
N THR A 245 24.75 33.36 4.87
CA THR A 245 26.16 33.02 5.07
C THR A 245 26.32 31.51 5.26
N VAL A 246 25.41 30.89 6.03
CA VAL A 246 25.39 29.43 6.22
C VAL A 246 25.08 28.72 4.90
N THR A 247 24.11 29.21 4.14
CA THR A 247 23.77 28.66 2.81
C THR A 247 24.95 28.65 1.86
N ARG A 248 25.64 29.81 1.73
CA ARG A 248 26.82 29.93 0.87
C ARG A 248 27.94 28.98 1.31
N PHE A 249 28.23 28.95 2.60
CA PHE A 249 29.20 28.01 3.15
C PHE A 249 28.89 26.55 2.85
N LEU A 250 27.64 26.13 2.99
CA LEU A 250 27.23 24.77 2.67
C LEU A 250 27.36 24.46 1.17
N GLN A 251 27.00 25.41 0.30
CA GLN A 251 27.13 25.27 -1.15
C GLN A 251 28.60 25.20 -1.64
N GLU A 252 29.54 25.82 -0.92
CA GLU A 252 30.97 25.78 -1.23
C GLU A 252 31.65 24.46 -0.84
N GLN A 253 30.98 23.56 -0.12
CA GLN A 253 31.57 22.28 0.28
C GLN A 253 31.63 21.31 -0.92
N PRO A 254 32.83 20.75 -1.24
CA PRO A 254 33.00 19.91 -2.43
C PRO A 254 32.21 18.62 -2.39
N GLU A 255 31.90 18.09 -1.19
CA GLU A 255 31.15 16.87 -0.97
C GLU A 255 29.62 17.06 -1.05
N ILE A 256 29.13 18.29 -1.08
CA ILE A 256 27.73 18.63 -1.15
C ILE A 256 27.31 18.75 -2.63
N ALA A 257 26.21 18.09 -2.99
CA ALA A 257 25.65 18.15 -4.32
C ALA A 257 24.59 19.27 -4.45
N SER A 258 23.74 19.42 -3.42
CA SER A 258 22.74 20.50 -3.38
C SER A 258 22.35 20.84 -1.96
N VAL A 259 21.94 22.10 -1.75
CA VAL A 259 21.45 22.64 -0.48
C VAL A 259 20.09 23.29 -0.74
N ALA A 260 19.07 22.88 -0.03
CA ALA A 260 17.75 23.51 -0.01
C ALA A 260 17.46 24.06 1.39
N VAL A 261 16.87 25.25 1.47
CA VAL A 261 16.37 25.81 2.73
C VAL A 261 14.96 25.26 2.96
N ALA A 262 14.80 24.47 4.02
CA ALA A 262 13.51 23.89 4.38
C ALA A 262 12.61 24.87 5.15
N SER A 263 13.22 25.60 6.13
CA SER A 263 12.50 26.63 6.90
C SER A 263 13.48 27.63 7.51
N VAL A 264 12.99 28.85 7.78
CA VAL A 264 13.72 29.90 8.50
C VAL A 264 12.86 30.41 9.65
N SER A 265 13.39 30.39 10.87
CA SER A 265 12.71 30.87 12.07
C SER A 265 13.66 31.75 12.89
N GLY A 266 13.61 33.05 12.69
CA GLY A 266 14.53 34.00 13.31
C GLY A 266 15.98 33.76 12.86
N ASP A 267 16.85 33.43 13.81
CA ASP A 267 18.28 33.11 13.59
C ASP A 267 18.53 31.60 13.31
N LEU A 268 17.49 30.78 13.33
CA LEU A 268 17.56 29.33 13.10
C LEU A 268 17.09 29.01 11.68
N THR A 269 17.93 28.33 10.91
CA THR A 269 17.64 27.87 9.55
C THR A 269 17.77 26.36 9.47
N ALA A 270 16.73 25.69 8.94
CA ALA A 270 16.77 24.29 8.61
C ALA A 270 17.13 24.09 7.13
N PHE A 271 18.08 23.21 6.89
CA PHE A 271 18.60 22.88 5.57
C PHE A 271 18.40 21.41 5.26
N GLU A 272 18.04 21.10 4.01
CA GLU A 272 18.11 19.78 3.42
C GLU A 272 19.29 19.71 2.46
N ILE A 273 20.23 18.83 2.73
CA ILE A 273 21.50 18.72 2.01
C ILE A 273 21.60 17.36 1.35
N LYS A 274 21.82 17.32 0.05
CA LYS A 274 22.20 16.09 -0.68
C LYS A 274 23.71 16.04 -0.82
N THR A 275 24.31 14.89 -0.51
CA THR A 275 25.74 14.67 -0.58
C THR A 275 26.12 13.96 -1.88
N LYS A 276 27.31 14.25 -2.42
CA LYS A 276 27.87 13.45 -3.50
C LYS A 276 28.29 12.08 -2.95
N ASP A 277 28.15 11.04 -3.76
CA ASP A 277 28.57 9.67 -3.41
C ASP A 277 27.87 9.05 -2.18
N ARG A 278 26.71 9.58 -1.75
CA ARG A 278 25.92 9.09 -0.59
C ARG A 278 26.71 9.00 0.72
N LYS A 279 27.77 9.77 0.87
CA LYS A 279 28.62 9.77 2.07
C LYS A 279 27.90 10.42 3.25
N ASP A 280 28.05 9.81 4.42
CA ASP A 280 27.65 10.42 5.68
C ASP A 280 28.66 11.52 6.06
N LEU A 281 28.22 12.76 5.97
CA LEU A 281 29.06 13.94 6.28
C LEU A 281 28.78 14.53 7.67
N ARG A 282 27.96 13.85 8.52
CA ARG A 282 27.52 14.43 9.80
C ARG A 282 28.69 14.88 10.67
N GLU A 283 29.71 14.04 10.88
CA GLU A 283 30.83 14.36 11.73
C GLU A 283 31.69 15.51 11.16
N SER A 284 32.04 15.42 9.87
CA SER A 284 32.88 16.42 9.22
C SER A 284 32.16 17.77 9.10
N LEU A 285 30.88 17.78 8.78
CA LEU A 285 30.07 18.98 8.68
C LEU A 285 29.85 19.64 10.04
N ALA A 286 29.60 18.83 11.09
CA ALA A 286 29.49 19.33 12.46
C ALA A 286 30.75 20.07 12.89
N ALA A 287 31.93 19.48 12.68
CA ALA A 287 33.21 20.11 13.01
C ALA A 287 33.41 21.45 12.27
N ARG A 288 33.08 21.49 10.97
CA ARG A 288 33.22 22.70 10.14
C ARG A 288 32.26 23.82 10.55
N LEU A 289 31.01 23.49 10.93
CA LEU A 289 30.00 24.46 11.40
C LEU A 289 30.36 25.03 12.76
N LEU A 290 30.82 24.17 13.70
CA LEU A 290 31.25 24.59 15.03
C LEU A 290 32.51 25.46 15.00
N ALA A 291 33.45 25.19 14.09
CA ALA A 291 34.65 26.02 13.90
C ALA A 291 34.29 27.45 13.46
N ARG A 292 33.10 27.69 12.91
CA ARG A 292 32.59 29.03 12.57
C ARG A 292 31.70 29.64 13.64
N HIS A 293 31.64 29.02 14.82
CA HIS A 293 30.81 29.42 15.96
C HIS A 293 29.29 29.38 15.64
N TRP A 294 28.86 28.51 14.67
CA TRP A 294 27.47 28.30 14.40
C TRP A 294 26.95 27.13 15.23
N ALA A 295 25.95 27.40 16.04
CA ALA A 295 25.36 26.37 16.90
C ALA A 295 24.46 25.44 16.08
N ILE A 296 24.73 24.14 16.15
CA ILE A 296 23.93 23.10 15.51
C ILE A 296 22.84 22.68 16.50
N ARG A 297 21.58 22.72 16.08
CA ARG A 297 20.43 22.28 16.86
C ARG A 297 19.99 20.87 16.48
N ARG A 298 20.09 20.55 15.17
CA ARG A 298 19.80 19.21 14.64
C ARG A 298 20.81 18.87 13.54
N LEU A 299 21.23 17.62 13.53
CA LEU A 299 22.05 17.06 12.46
C LEU A 299 21.71 15.60 12.32
N ASP A 300 20.92 15.26 11.30
CA ASP A 300 20.39 13.92 11.09
C ASP A 300 20.52 13.48 9.64
N LEU A 301 20.77 12.20 9.42
CA LEU A 301 20.82 11.61 8.08
C LEU A 301 19.49 10.90 7.84
N LYS A 302 18.58 11.59 7.17
CA LYS A 302 17.25 11.09 6.83
C LYS A 302 17.33 10.21 5.60
N ARG A 303 16.99 8.94 5.76
CA ARG A 303 16.75 8.04 4.64
C ARG A 303 15.34 8.24 4.13
N ALA A 304 15.15 8.14 2.82
CA ALA A 304 13.82 8.21 2.23
C ALA A 304 12.94 7.09 2.81
N SER A 305 11.78 7.45 3.27
CA SER A 305 10.78 6.54 3.84
C SER A 305 9.53 6.51 2.95
N LEU A 306 8.71 5.47 3.13
CA LEU A 306 7.40 5.42 2.47
C LEU A 306 6.52 6.60 2.89
N GLU A 307 6.68 7.10 4.13
CA GLU A 307 5.94 8.27 4.63
C GLU A 307 6.30 9.55 3.86
N ASP A 308 7.59 9.77 3.55
CA ASP A 308 8.04 10.92 2.74
C ASP A 308 7.46 10.86 1.33
N VAL A 309 7.47 9.68 0.72
CA VAL A 309 6.86 9.46 -0.61
C VAL A 309 5.36 9.72 -0.56
N TYR A 310 4.67 9.15 0.41
CA TYR A 310 3.23 9.33 0.58
C TYR A 310 2.84 10.80 0.77
N THR A 311 3.56 11.50 1.65
CA THR A 311 3.37 12.92 1.92
C THR A 311 3.56 13.76 0.66
N SER A 312 4.63 13.50 -0.09
CA SER A 312 4.92 14.23 -1.34
C SER A 312 3.86 14.01 -2.43
N VAL A 313 3.33 12.78 -2.50
CA VAL A 313 2.39 12.35 -3.56
C VAL A 313 0.94 12.73 -3.24
N VAL A 314 0.56 12.68 -1.96
CA VAL A 314 -0.83 12.88 -1.53
C VAL A 314 -1.07 14.31 -1.06
N LEU A 315 -0.22 14.88 -0.20
CA LEU A 315 -0.45 16.17 0.45
C LEU A 315 -0.05 17.36 -0.43
N ARG A 316 1.10 17.33 -1.13
CA ARG A 316 1.54 18.47 -1.96
C ARG A 316 0.63 18.75 -3.17
N GLN A 317 -0.15 17.78 -3.62
CA GLN A 317 -1.11 18.01 -4.70
C GLN A 317 -2.41 18.69 -4.22
N ASP A 318 -2.77 18.56 -2.95
CA ASP A 318 -3.92 19.25 -2.39
C ASP A 318 -3.62 20.74 -2.22
N GLU A 319 -2.39 21.15 -1.90
CA GLU A 319 -1.97 22.55 -1.83
C GLU A 319 -2.00 23.27 -3.19
N GLN A 320 -1.67 22.59 -4.29
CA GLN A 320 -1.71 23.19 -5.63
C GLN A 320 -3.12 23.42 -6.17
N MET A 321 -4.13 22.68 -5.69
CA MET A 321 -5.53 22.90 -6.07
C MET A 321 -6.19 24.03 -5.28
N VAL A 322 -5.73 24.31 -4.06
CA VAL A 322 -6.27 25.41 -3.22
C VAL A 322 -5.81 26.79 -3.72
N THR A 323 -4.69 26.84 -4.44
CA THR A 323 -4.13 28.09 -4.99
C THR A 323 -4.55 28.41 -6.42
N ALA A 324 -5.33 27.54 -7.10
CA ALA A 324 -5.88 27.86 -8.42
C ALA A 324 -7.07 28.84 -8.29
N PRO A 325 -7.06 30.01 -8.96
CA PRO A 325 -8.19 30.92 -8.92
C PRO A 325 -9.45 30.24 -9.53
N PRO A 326 -10.65 30.54 -9.01
CA PRO A 326 -11.87 29.97 -9.55
C PRO A 326 -12.00 30.31 -11.03
N ALA A 327 -12.34 29.31 -11.84
CA ALA A 327 -12.61 29.50 -13.27
C ALA A 327 -13.68 30.59 -13.43
N ALA A 328 -13.39 31.59 -14.27
CA ALA A 328 -14.31 32.67 -14.59
C ALA A 328 -15.63 32.08 -15.13
N GLU A 329 -16.75 32.45 -14.50
CA GLU A 329 -18.08 32.12 -15.00
C GLU A 329 -18.25 32.66 -16.42
N PRO A 330 -18.86 31.90 -17.36
CA PRO A 330 -19.14 32.42 -18.69
C PRO A 330 -20.17 33.52 -18.60
N VAL A 331 -19.80 34.73 -19.08
CA VAL A 331 -20.68 35.86 -19.20
C VAL A 331 -21.82 35.49 -20.14
N PRO A 332 -23.10 35.63 -19.77
CA PRO A 332 -24.19 35.36 -20.69
C PRO A 332 -24.16 36.39 -21.84
N ALA A 333 -24.19 35.90 -23.07
CA ALA A 333 -24.30 36.69 -24.26
C ALA A 333 -25.68 37.36 -24.29
N ALA A 334 -25.68 38.69 -24.51
CA ALA A 334 -26.86 39.54 -24.68
C ALA A 334 -27.58 39.29 -26.02
#